data_cc2f3ea2237d536dbdd5b76fc9e0c77f
#
_entry.id   cc2f3ea2237d536dbdd5b76fc9e0c77f
#
_cell.length_a   1.000
_cell.length_b   1.000
_cell.length_c   1.000
_cell.angle_alpha   90.00
_cell.angle_beta   90.00
_cell.angle_gamma   90.00
#
_symmetry.space_group_name_H-M   'P 1'
#
loop_
_entity.id
_entity.type
_entity.pdbx_description
1 polymer ?
#
loop_
_entity_poly.entity_id
_entity_poly.type
_entity_poly.pdbx_seq_one_letter_code
_entity_poly.pdbx_strand_id
1 'polypeptide(L)'
;TDHFHYFEDGGATYHNRYRTWDLVRGQEFDPWKAVVDPPLERFAQNYSDLHYNKPGERNRLQHQVNRSFLRDEEDFPGPQCITKGLEFLDSNRDADNWMLQIECFDPHEPFHVPEKYRKALPTDYDGPILDWPRYGPCTNTPEEIAEIRANYNALVAMCDHHFGRLLDYFDAHDLWKDTCLVLSTDHGFLLSEHEWWGKNIPPYFEELSHIPL
;
A
#
# COMPACT_ATOMS: atom_id res chain seq x y z
N THR A 1 -11.64 4.33 -0.29
CA THR A 1 -10.66 3.51 0.46
C THR A 1 -10.35 2.22 -0.27
N ASP A 2 -9.14 1.70 -0.10
CA ASP A 2 -8.73 0.35 -0.48
C ASP A 2 -8.43 -0.55 0.74
N HIS A 3 -8.79 -0.09 1.92
CA HIS A 3 -8.60 -0.80 3.17
C HIS A 3 -9.68 -1.88 3.37
N PHE A 4 -9.50 -3.05 2.76
CA PHE A 4 -10.49 -4.14 2.72
C PHE A 4 -10.84 -4.72 4.09
N HIS A 5 -9.97 -4.59 5.10
CA HIS A 5 -10.22 -5.06 6.47
C HIS A 5 -11.45 -4.44 7.14
N TYR A 6 -11.91 -3.27 6.66
CA TYR A 6 -13.16 -2.67 7.16
C TYR A 6 -14.40 -3.47 6.76
N PHE A 7 -14.29 -4.33 5.75
CA PHE A 7 -15.38 -5.09 5.17
C PHE A 7 -15.32 -6.59 5.51
N GLU A 8 -14.33 -7.01 6.28
CA GLU A 8 -14.24 -8.37 6.81
C GLU A 8 -15.25 -8.59 7.94
N ASP A 9 -15.63 -9.85 8.19
CA ASP A 9 -16.43 -10.20 9.37
C ASP A 9 -15.70 -9.82 10.66
N GLY A 10 -16.37 -9.03 11.49
CA GLY A 10 -15.75 -8.41 12.67
C GLY A 10 -14.84 -7.23 12.38
N GLY A 11 -14.78 -6.74 11.13
CA GLY A 11 -14.02 -5.55 10.76
C GLY A 11 -14.52 -4.26 11.41
N ALA A 12 -13.71 -3.21 11.35
CA ALA A 12 -13.98 -1.94 12.05
C ALA A 12 -15.19 -1.16 11.52
N THR A 13 -15.62 -1.42 10.28
CA THR A 13 -16.82 -0.86 9.65
C THR A 13 -16.92 0.67 9.70
N TYR A 14 -15.79 1.40 9.63
CA TYR A 14 -15.77 2.87 9.68
C TYR A 14 -16.48 3.52 8.49
N HIS A 15 -16.48 2.87 7.33
CA HIS A 15 -17.10 3.37 6.10
C HIS A 15 -18.58 3.77 6.29
N ASN A 16 -19.34 3.11 7.17
CA ASN A 16 -20.74 3.42 7.43
C ASN A 16 -20.97 4.74 8.20
N ARG A 17 -19.88 5.44 8.60
CA ARG A 17 -19.94 6.80 9.16
C ARG A 17 -20.05 7.86 8.07
N TYR A 18 -19.72 7.51 6.84
CA TYR A 18 -19.81 8.39 5.68
C TYR A 18 -21.16 8.21 4.97
N ARG A 19 -21.64 9.27 4.34
CA ARG A 19 -22.90 9.22 3.59
C ARG A 19 -22.79 8.34 2.35
N THR A 20 -21.62 8.38 1.68
CA THR A 20 -21.27 7.56 0.53
C THR A 20 -19.83 7.09 0.69
N TRP A 21 -19.52 5.95 0.13
CA TRP A 21 -18.18 5.37 0.16
C TRP A 21 -17.96 4.45 -1.05
N ASP A 22 -16.70 4.26 -1.40
CA ASP A 22 -16.27 3.37 -2.46
C ASP A 22 -15.12 2.50 -1.95
N LEU A 23 -15.13 1.19 -2.26
CA LEU A 23 -14.08 0.25 -1.93
C LEU A 23 -13.34 -0.18 -3.19
N VAL A 24 -12.08 0.19 -3.28
CA VAL A 24 -11.15 -0.34 -4.28
C VAL A 24 -10.56 -1.64 -3.76
N ARG A 25 -10.50 -2.66 -4.62
CA ARG A 25 -10.10 -4.01 -4.26
C ARG A 25 -8.69 -4.34 -4.72
N GLY A 26 -8.02 -5.26 -4.00
CA GLY A 26 -6.78 -5.87 -4.47
C GLY A 26 -5.56 -5.73 -3.58
N GLN A 27 -5.66 -5.01 -2.45
CA GLN A 27 -4.56 -4.90 -1.50
C GLN A 27 -4.27 -6.23 -0.79
N GLU A 28 -3.03 -6.46 -0.45
CA GLU A 28 -2.57 -7.63 0.30
C GLU A 28 -3.24 -8.94 -0.14
N PHE A 29 -3.88 -9.60 0.83
CA PHE A 29 -4.66 -10.83 0.66
C PHE A 29 -6.17 -10.57 0.63
N ASP A 30 -6.61 -9.36 0.25
CA ASP A 30 -8.02 -9.08 -0.02
C ASP A 30 -8.64 -10.24 -0.81
N PRO A 31 -9.77 -10.85 -0.40
CA PRO A 31 -10.42 -11.93 -1.12
C PRO A 31 -11.07 -11.42 -2.42
N TRP A 32 -10.26 -10.86 -3.31
CA TRP A 32 -10.67 -10.16 -4.52
C TRP A 32 -10.80 -11.07 -5.74
N LYS A 33 -9.68 -11.70 -6.15
CA LYS A 33 -9.67 -12.55 -7.36
C LYS A 33 -9.80 -14.02 -6.99
N ALA A 34 -10.74 -14.71 -7.64
CA ALA A 34 -10.90 -16.13 -7.48
C ALA A 34 -10.13 -16.89 -8.58
N VAL A 35 -9.15 -17.70 -8.18
CA VAL A 35 -8.45 -18.66 -9.03
C VAL A 35 -8.56 -20.02 -8.37
N VAL A 36 -9.30 -20.94 -9.01
CA VAL A 36 -9.64 -22.26 -8.41
C VAL A 36 -8.42 -23.18 -8.35
N ASP A 37 -7.56 -23.11 -9.36
CA ASP A 37 -6.32 -23.91 -9.46
C ASP A 37 -5.11 -22.97 -9.71
N PRO A 38 -4.61 -22.32 -8.66
CA PRO A 38 -3.49 -21.41 -8.78
C PRO A 38 -2.17 -22.18 -9.00
N PRO A 39 -1.19 -21.61 -9.72
CA PRO A 39 0.09 -22.26 -10.03
C PRO A 39 1.02 -22.26 -8.81
N LEU A 40 0.76 -23.10 -7.82
CA LEU A 40 1.43 -23.14 -6.51
C LEU A 40 2.95 -23.31 -6.62
N GLU A 41 3.42 -24.20 -7.51
CA GLU A 41 4.85 -24.43 -7.70
C GLU A 41 5.57 -23.15 -8.20
N ARG A 42 4.97 -22.46 -9.17
CA ARG A 42 5.51 -21.20 -9.68
C ARG A 42 5.53 -20.12 -8.60
N PHE A 43 4.48 -20.05 -7.80
CA PHE A 43 4.44 -19.08 -6.69
C PHE A 43 5.52 -19.40 -5.66
N ALA A 44 5.73 -20.65 -5.30
CA ALA A 44 6.79 -21.05 -4.38
C ALA A 44 8.19 -20.70 -4.88
N GLN A 45 8.42 -20.80 -6.20
CA GLN A 45 9.71 -20.46 -6.82
C GLN A 45 9.95 -18.95 -6.96
N ASN A 46 8.90 -18.16 -7.09
CA ASN A 46 8.99 -16.72 -7.33
C ASN A 46 9.32 -15.91 -6.07
N TYR A 47 9.12 -16.45 -4.87
CA TYR A 47 9.27 -15.71 -3.62
C TYR A 47 10.42 -16.25 -2.78
N SER A 48 11.15 -15.33 -2.15
CA SER A 48 12.21 -15.68 -1.19
C SER A 48 11.62 -16.46 0.01
N ASP A 49 12.39 -17.40 0.54
CA ASP A 49 12.04 -18.10 1.79
C ASP A 49 11.93 -17.13 2.99
N LEU A 50 12.56 -15.97 2.89
CA LEU A 50 12.51 -14.90 3.90
C LEU A 50 11.30 -13.97 3.70
N HIS A 51 10.60 -14.07 2.61
CA HIS A 51 9.37 -13.31 2.39
C HIS A 51 8.32 -13.69 3.44
N TYR A 52 7.57 -12.70 3.94
CA TYR A 52 6.50 -12.94 4.92
C TYR A 52 5.50 -13.98 4.40
N ASN A 53 5.25 -13.93 3.11
CA ASN A 53 4.23 -14.73 2.44
C ASN A 53 4.73 -16.14 2.09
N LYS A 54 4.76 -17.05 3.09
CA LYS A 54 5.12 -18.45 2.85
C LYS A 54 4.03 -19.20 2.08
N PRO A 55 4.38 -20.08 1.13
CA PRO A 55 3.42 -21.00 0.53
C PRO A 55 2.68 -21.84 1.59
N GLY A 56 1.39 -22.08 1.40
CA GLY A 56 0.59 -22.99 2.22
C GLY A 56 -0.40 -22.35 3.20
N GLU A 57 -0.31 -21.06 3.47
CA GLU A 57 -1.34 -20.36 4.23
C GLU A 57 -2.35 -19.67 3.29
N ARG A 58 -3.64 -19.78 3.62
CA ARG A 58 -4.73 -19.27 2.78
C ARG A 58 -4.56 -17.79 2.37
N ASN A 59 -4.22 -16.95 3.31
CA ASN A 59 -4.08 -15.50 3.06
C ASN A 59 -2.90 -15.21 2.12
N ARG A 60 -1.80 -15.92 2.29
CA ARG A 60 -0.59 -15.74 1.47
C ARG A 60 -0.78 -16.16 0.02
N LEU A 61 -1.57 -17.20 -0.20
CA LEU A 61 -1.95 -17.60 -1.54
C LEU A 61 -2.80 -16.52 -2.22
N GLN A 62 -3.74 -15.93 -1.49
CA GLN A 62 -4.59 -14.87 -2.03
C GLN A 62 -3.81 -13.64 -2.46
N HIS A 63 -2.80 -13.22 -1.68
CA HIS A 63 -1.89 -12.14 -2.08
C HIS A 63 -1.19 -12.45 -3.42
N GLN A 64 -0.63 -13.65 -3.58
CA GLN A 64 0.05 -14.05 -4.81
C GLN A 64 -0.89 -14.10 -6.02
N VAL A 65 -2.14 -14.52 -5.80
CA VAL A 65 -3.20 -14.47 -6.80
C VAL A 65 -3.50 -13.02 -7.18
N ASN A 66 -3.77 -12.14 -6.20
CA ASN A 66 -4.09 -10.73 -6.46
C ASN A 66 -2.98 -10.04 -7.25
N ARG A 67 -1.73 -10.22 -6.84
CA ARG A 67 -0.56 -9.65 -7.51
C ARG A 67 -0.49 -10.00 -9.00
N SER A 68 -0.94 -11.18 -9.39
CA SER A 68 -0.93 -11.60 -10.81
C SER A 68 -1.90 -10.81 -11.69
N PHE A 69 -2.80 -10.04 -11.09
CA PHE A 69 -3.77 -9.15 -11.76
C PHE A 69 -3.39 -7.66 -11.66
N LEU A 70 -2.36 -7.31 -10.90
CA LEU A 70 -1.82 -5.95 -10.80
C LEU A 70 -0.65 -5.83 -11.79
N ARG A 71 -0.92 -5.41 -13.02
CA ARG A 71 0.04 -5.39 -14.14
C ARG A 71 0.46 -3.99 -14.52
N ASP A 72 -0.52 -3.17 -14.81
CA ASP A 72 -0.34 -1.78 -15.17
C ASP A 72 -0.65 -0.88 -13.96
N GLU A 73 -0.16 0.34 -13.96
CA GLU A 73 -0.30 1.25 -12.81
C GLU A 73 -1.77 1.50 -12.44
N GLU A 74 -2.64 1.52 -13.44
CA GLU A 74 -4.08 1.71 -13.25
C GLU A 74 -4.76 0.54 -12.54
N ASP A 75 -4.12 -0.63 -12.49
CA ASP A 75 -4.63 -1.79 -11.75
C ASP A 75 -4.40 -1.65 -10.23
N PHE A 76 -3.44 -0.82 -9.81
CA PHE A 76 -3.06 -0.69 -8.41
C PHE A 76 -4.11 0.09 -7.61
N PRO A 77 -4.46 -0.38 -6.41
CA PRO A 77 -5.53 0.22 -5.60
C PRO A 77 -5.26 1.66 -5.19
N GLY A 78 -4.06 2.01 -4.71
CA GLY A 78 -3.72 3.38 -4.32
C GLY A 78 -3.96 4.42 -5.43
N PRO A 79 -3.42 4.25 -6.65
CA PRO A 79 -3.75 5.05 -7.83
C PRO A 79 -5.25 5.19 -8.10
N GLN A 80 -6.01 4.10 -7.97
CA GLN A 80 -7.47 4.12 -8.15
C GLN A 80 -8.17 4.92 -7.06
N CYS A 81 -7.74 4.85 -5.79
CA CYS A 81 -8.29 5.65 -4.70
C CYS A 81 -8.14 7.14 -4.97
N ILE A 82 -6.97 7.59 -5.41
CA ILE A 82 -6.75 9.00 -5.79
C ILE A 82 -7.65 9.39 -6.97
N THR A 83 -7.77 8.55 -7.99
CA THR A 83 -8.64 8.80 -9.14
C THR A 83 -10.10 9.00 -8.71
N LYS A 84 -10.63 8.13 -7.83
CA LYS A 84 -11.98 8.28 -7.27
C LYS A 84 -12.15 9.53 -6.41
N GLY A 85 -11.12 9.93 -5.69
CA GLY A 85 -11.10 11.22 -4.98
C GLY A 85 -11.21 12.41 -5.94
N LEU A 86 -10.47 12.39 -7.03
CA LEU A 86 -10.53 13.41 -8.07
C LEU A 86 -11.90 13.45 -8.78
N GLU A 87 -12.51 12.29 -9.06
CA GLU A 87 -13.89 12.18 -9.60
C GLU A 87 -14.90 12.83 -8.65
N PHE A 88 -14.77 12.63 -7.33
CA PHE A 88 -15.62 13.30 -6.35
C PHE A 88 -15.45 14.81 -6.40
N LEU A 89 -14.22 15.32 -6.40
CA LEU A 89 -13.93 16.75 -6.45
C LEU A 89 -14.49 17.38 -7.74
N ASP A 90 -14.31 16.71 -8.87
CA ASP A 90 -14.84 17.19 -10.17
C ASP A 90 -16.37 17.24 -10.20
N SER A 91 -17.02 16.20 -9.68
CA SER A 91 -18.49 16.11 -9.63
C SER A 91 -19.14 17.09 -8.65
N ASN A 92 -18.37 17.62 -7.68
CA ASN A 92 -18.84 18.51 -6.63
C ASN A 92 -18.16 19.89 -6.68
N ARG A 93 -17.65 20.29 -7.84
CA ARG A 93 -16.84 21.51 -8.01
C ARG A 93 -17.52 22.78 -7.51
N ASP A 94 -18.83 22.88 -7.69
CA ASP A 94 -19.65 24.04 -7.30
C ASP A 94 -20.36 23.84 -5.94
N ALA A 95 -20.09 22.74 -5.23
CA ALA A 95 -20.69 22.42 -3.96
C ALA A 95 -19.86 22.92 -2.78
N ASP A 96 -20.51 23.18 -1.67
CA ASP A 96 -19.90 23.59 -0.41
C ASP A 96 -20.27 22.62 0.72
N ASN A 97 -19.56 22.71 1.86
CA ASN A 97 -19.83 21.93 3.08
C ASN A 97 -19.73 20.39 2.88
N TRP A 98 -18.71 19.96 2.17
CA TRP A 98 -18.39 18.54 2.01
C TRP A 98 -17.14 18.12 2.81
N MET A 99 -17.05 16.84 3.09
CA MET A 99 -15.85 16.19 3.60
C MET A 99 -15.53 14.99 2.72
N LEU A 100 -14.30 14.93 2.24
CA LEU A 100 -13.76 13.79 1.50
C LEU A 100 -12.62 13.17 2.31
N GLN A 101 -12.68 11.87 2.54
CA GLN A 101 -11.55 11.08 3.01
C GLN A 101 -11.09 10.16 1.88
N ILE A 102 -9.84 10.30 1.48
CA ILE A 102 -9.15 9.35 0.60
C ILE A 102 -8.20 8.57 1.49
N GLU A 103 -8.46 7.30 1.66
CA GLU A 103 -7.64 6.41 2.46
C GLU A 103 -6.97 5.42 1.51
N CYS A 104 -5.64 5.51 1.45
CA CYS A 104 -4.80 4.61 0.67
C CYS A 104 -4.08 3.68 1.62
N PHE A 105 -4.12 2.37 1.34
CA PHE A 105 -3.41 1.36 2.10
C PHE A 105 -1.90 1.51 1.94
N ASP A 106 -1.45 1.84 0.72
CA ASP A 106 -0.05 2.14 0.45
C ASP A 106 0.44 3.38 1.24
N PRO A 107 1.69 3.37 1.74
CA PRO A 107 2.79 2.44 1.48
C PRO A 107 2.87 1.23 2.42
N HIS A 108 1.75 0.65 2.84
CA HIS A 108 1.71 -0.60 3.60
C HIS A 108 2.37 -1.75 2.80
N GLU A 109 2.93 -2.73 3.49
CA GLU A 109 3.40 -3.95 2.84
C GLU A 109 2.23 -4.81 2.27
N PRO A 110 2.42 -5.54 1.22
CA PRO A 110 3.66 -5.79 0.47
C PRO A 110 4.10 -4.59 -0.35
N PHE A 111 5.41 -4.33 -0.42
CA PHE A 111 5.97 -3.19 -1.15
C PHE A 111 6.01 -3.46 -2.66
N HIS A 112 4.85 -3.75 -3.23
CA HIS A 112 4.67 -4.08 -4.64
C HIS A 112 4.27 -2.85 -5.44
N VAL A 113 5.00 -2.56 -6.51
CA VAL A 113 4.78 -1.39 -7.37
C VAL A 113 4.91 -1.75 -8.85
N PRO A 114 4.39 -0.92 -9.77
CA PRO A 114 4.74 -0.98 -11.17
C PRO A 114 6.26 -0.91 -11.37
N GLU A 115 6.77 -1.69 -12.33
CA GLU A 115 8.20 -1.85 -12.57
C GLU A 115 8.94 -0.53 -12.82
N LYS A 116 8.28 0.49 -13.37
CA LYS A 116 8.88 1.81 -13.63
C LYS A 116 9.43 2.48 -12.38
N TYR A 117 8.75 2.35 -11.23
CA TYR A 117 9.22 2.89 -9.95
C TYR A 117 10.37 2.06 -9.39
N ARG A 118 10.28 0.74 -9.49
CA ARG A 118 11.32 -0.14 -9.00
C ARG A 118 12.63 -0.01 -9.78
N LYS A 119 12.55 0.15 -11.10
CA LYS A 119 13.73 0.39 -11.97
C LYS A 119 14.50 1.67 -11.65
N ALA A 120 13.85 2.66 -11.05
CA ALA A 120 14.52 3.90 -10.63
C ALA A 120 15.43 3.70 -9.40
N LEU A 121 15.29 2.59 -8.68
CA LEU A 121 15.98 2.27 -7.43
C LEU A 121 16.67 0.89 -7.53
N PRO A 122 17.68 0.71 -8.40
CA PRO A 122 18.33 -0.58 -8.60
C PRO A 122 19.09 -1.02 -7.34
N THR A 123 19.18 -2.35 -7.14
CA THR A 123 19.97 -2.99 -6.09
C THR A 123 20.81 -4.11 -6.70
N ASP A 124 21.78 -4.62 -5.94
CA ASP A 124 22.60 -5.77 -6.32
C ASP A 124 21.94 -7.12 -5.98
N TYR A 125 20.71 -7.10 -5.45
CA TYR A 125 19.95 -8.30 -5.13
C TYR A 125 19.45 -8.98 -6.39
N ASP A 126 19.78 -10.26 -6.57
CA ASP A 126 19.43 -11.11 -7.72
C ASP A 126 18.51 -12.30 -7.35
N GLY A 127 18.03 -12.31 -6.09
CA GLY A 127 17.19 -13.38 -5.57
C GLY A 127 15.71 -13.27 -5.97
N PRO A 128 14.86 -14.21 -5.48
CA PRO A 128 13.43 -14.18 -5.67
C PRO A 128 12.78 -12.97 -4.99
N ILE A 129 11.50 -12.68 -5.30
CA ILE A 129 10.73 -11.56 -4.75
C ILE A 129 10.85 -11.49 -3.23
N LEU A 130 11.26 -10.33 -2.72
CA LEU A 130 11.45 -10.01 -1.31
C LEU A 130 10.98 -8.58 -1.01
N ASP A 131 9.68 -8.35 -1.11
CA ASP A 131 9.03 -7.06 -0.90
C ASP A 131 8.09 -7.03 0.30
N TRP A 132 8.14 -8.06 1.14
CA TRP A 132 7.39 -8.16 2.39
C TRP A 132 8.27 -8.83 3.46
N PRO A 133 8.95 -8.04 4.33
CA PRO A 133 9.79 -8.61 5.37
C PRO A 133 8.96 -9.30 6.46
N ARG A 134 9.53 -10.32 7.09
CA ARG A 134 8.94 -10.90 8.29
C ARG A 134 9.13 -9.96 9.46
N TYR A 135 8.07 -9.76 10.23
CA TYR A 135 8.16 -8.97 11.45
C TYR A 135 9.00 -9.66 12.49
N GLY A 136 9.92 -8.93 13.09
CA GLY A 136 10.83 -9.45 14.09
C GLY A 136 12.24 -8.90 13.96
N PRO A 137 13.22 -9.49 14.69
CA PRO A 137 14.62 -9.13 14.53
C PRO A 137 15.09 -9.32 13.10
N CYS A 138 15.87 -8.35 12.62
CA CYS A 138 16.44 -8.37 11.27
C CYS A 138 17.54 -9.44 11.18
N THR A 139 17.32 -10.45 10.34
CA THR A 139 18.29 -11.52 10.05
C THR A 139 18.74 -11.54 8.59
N ASN A 140 18.37 -10.52 7.85
CA ASN A 140 18.62 -10.37 6.43
C ASN A 140 20.07 -9.95 6.16
N THR A 141 20.59 -10.32 4.99
CA THR A 141 21.88 -9.82 4.50
C THR A 141 21.77 -8.34 4.11
N PRO A 142 22.89 -7.61 3.98
CA PRO A 142 22.87 -6.22 3.52
C PRO A 142 22.19 -6.04 2.16
N GLU A 143 22.33 -6.98 1.23
CA GLU A 143 21.72 -6.96 -0.10
C GLU A 143 20.19 -7.13 -0.01
N GLU A 144 19.71 -8.03 0.84
CA GLU A 144 18.28 -8.24 1.11
C GLU A 144 17.65 -7.04 1.79
N ILE A 145 18.34 -6.42 2.75
CA ILE A 145 17.90 -5.17 3.39
C ILE A 145 17.78 -4.05 2.36
N ALA A 146 18.79 -3.91 1.49
CA ALA A 146 18.77 -2.91 0.42
C ALA A 146 17.59 -3.15 -0.54
N GLU A 147 17.30 -4.40 -0.87
CA GLU A 147 16.17 -4.77 -1.75
C GLU A 147 14.81 -4.40 -1.14
N ILE A 148 14.58 -4.77 0.13
CA ILE A 148 13.32 -4.46 0.82
C ILE A 148 13.13 -2.94 0.93
N ARG A 149 14.18 -2.20 1.31
CA ARG A 149 14.15 -0.74 1.40
C ARG A 149 13.90 -0.08 0.04
N ALA A 150 14.51 -0.60 -1.03
CA ALA A 150 14.29 -0.09 -2.38
C ALA A 150 12.83 -0.31 -2.84
N ASN A 151 12.24 -1.46 -2.53
CA ASN A 151 10.83 -1.75 -2.80
C ASN A 151 9.90 -0.79 -2.03
N TYR A 152 10.15 -0.55 -0.74
CA TYR A 152 9.42 0.44 0.05
C TYR A 152 9.54 1.85 -0.54
N ASN A 153 10.76 2.30 -0.84
CA ASN A 153 10.98 3.63 -1.41
C ASN A 153 10.31 3.80 -2.78
N ALA A 154 10.27 2.74 -3.59
CA ALA A 154 9.56 2.74 -4.86
C ALA A 154 8.03 2.88 -4.65
N LEU A 155 7.48 2.22 -3.63
CA LEU A 155 6.07 2.34 -3.26
C LEU A 155 5.75 3.76 -2.76
N VAL A 156 6.60 4.35 -1.91
CA VAL A 156 6.47 5.75 -1.47
C VAL A 156 6.52 6.70 -2.67
N ALA A 157 7.41 6.47 -3.65
CA ALA A 157 7.49 7.29 -4.86
C ALA A 157 6.21 7.19 -5.72
N MET A 158 5.55 6.04 -5.76
CA MET A 158 4.23 5.89 -6.38
C MET A 158 3.16 6.69 -5.62
N CYS A 159 3.13 6.58 -4.29
CA CYS A 159 2.20 7.34 -3.45
C CYS A 159 2.39 8.86 -3.65
N ASP A 160 3.62 9.33 -3.62
CA ASP A 160 3.97 10.74 -3.83
C ASP A 160 3.51 11.25 -5.21
N HIS A 161 3.79 10.47 -6.26
CA HIS A 161 3.33 10.80 -7.61
C HIS A 161 1.80 10.98 -7.69
N HIS A 162 1.05 10.03 -7.12
CA HIS A 162 -0.42 10.09 -7.17
C HIS A 162 -1.00 11.15 -6.23
N PHE A 163 -0.37 11.41 -5.09
CA PHE A 163 -0.72 12.54 -4.24
C PHE A 163 -0.45 13.88 -4.95
N GLY A 164 0.62 13.97 -5.73
CA GLY A 164 0.90 15.12 -6.61
C GLY A 164 -0.27 15.45 -7.54
N ARG A 165 -0.97 14.45 -8.10
CA ARG A 165 -2.17 14.66 -8.94
C ARG A 165 -3.30 15.37 -8.18
N LEU A 166 -3.44 15.08 -6.88
CA LEU A 166 -4.40 15.77 -6.02
C LEU A 166 -4.01 17.23 -5.78
N LEU A 167 -2.71 17.49 -5.53
CA LEU A 167 -2.18 18.84 -5.36
C LEU A 167 -2.34 19.66 -6.64
N ASP A 168 -2.03 19.08 -7.80
CA ASP A 168 -2.23 19.73 -9.11
C ASP A 168 -3.70 20.11 -9.34
N TYR A 169 -4.63 19.26 -8.89
CA TYR A 169 -6.06 19.57 -8.95
C TYR A 169 -6.44 20.75 -8.04
N PHE A 170 -5.88 20.80 -6.81
CA PHE A 170 -6.08 21.91 -5.89
C PHE A 170 -5.58 23.23 -6.48
N ASP A 171 -4.39 23.22 -7.09
CA ASP A 171 -3.80 24.40 -7.75
C ASP A 171 -4.63 24.84 -8.95
N ALA A 172 -5.03 23.90 -9.81
CA ALA A 172 -5.77 24.19 -11.03
C ALA A 172 -7.17 24.76 -10.77
N HIS A 173 -7.79 24.45 -9.61
CA HIS A 173 -9.14 24.85 -9.26
C HIS A 173 -9.22 25.85 -8.09
N ASP A 174 -8.07 26.42 -7.65
CA ASP A 174 -7.97 27.41 -6.56
C ASP A 174 -8.62 26.92 -5.25
N LEU A 175 -8.53 25.62 -4.94
CA LEU A 175 -9.17 25.02 -3.77
C LEU A 175 -8.52 25.44 -2.45
N TRP A 176 -7.26 25.87 -2.47
CA TRP A 176 -6.54 26.37 -1.29
C TRP A 176 -7.22 27.57 -0.62
N LYS A 177 -8.11 28.21 -1.33
CA LYS A 177 -8.83 29.41 -0.87
C LYS A 177 -9.81 29.12 0.27
N ASP A 178 -10.47 27.95 0.23
CA ASP A 178 -11.58 27.62 1.13
C ASP A 178 -11.62 26.13 1.52
N THR A 179 -10.64 25.34 1.09
CA THR A 179 -10.55 23.90 1.39
C THR A 179 -9.28 23.61 2.19
N CYS A 180 -9.44 22.89 3.30
CA CYS A 180 -8.32 22.42 4.12
C CYS A 180 -7.97 20.98 3.69
N LEU A 181 -6.72 20.77 3.28
CA LEU A 181 -6.15 19.45 3.01
C LEU A 181 -5.35 19.00 4.24
N VAL A 182 -5.67 17.81 4.77
CA VAL A 182 -4.93 17.17 5.86
C VAL A 182 -4.33 15.87 5.33
N LEU A 183 -3.02 15.73 5.43
CA LEU A 183 -2.30 14.49 5.12
C LEU A 183 -1.77 13.90 6.42
N SER A 184 -2.07 12.64 6.69
CA SER A 184 -1.60 11.92 7.87
C SER A 184 -1.44 10.43 7.58
N THR A 185 -0.80 9.72 8.51
CA THR A 185 -0.73 8.25 8.56
C THR A 185 -1.09 7.78 9.96
N ASP A 186 -1.35 6.49 10.15
CA ASP A 186 -1.71 5.90 11.44
C ASP A 186 -0.48 5.53 12.28
N HIS A 187 0.58 5.04 11.65
CA HIS A 187 1.86 4.67 12.30
C HIS A 187 2.96 4.55 11.24
N GLY A 188 4.20 4.42 11.69
CA GLY A 188 5.35 4.11 10.85
C GLY A 188 5.62 2.61 10.71
N PHE A 189 6.79 2.29 10.14
CA PHE A 189 7.25 0.93 9.92
C PHE A 189 8.77 0.89 10.04
N LEU A 190 9.33 -0.06 10.81
CA LEU A 190 10.77 -0.28 10.90
C LEU A 190 11.26 -1.02 9.65
N LEU A 191 12.19 -0.38 8.96
CA LEU A 191 12.86 -0.90 7.77
C LEU A 191 14.29 -1.33 8.08
N SER A 192 14.47 -2.17 9.08
CA SER A 192 15.70 -2.62 9.72
C SER A 192 16.39 -1.60 10.65
N GLU A 193 15.77 -0.47 10.97
CA GLU A 193 16.22 0.37 12.08
C GLU A 193 16.20 -0.46 13.38
N HIS A 194 17.14 -0.19 14.28
CA HIS A 194 17.28 -0.93 15.56
C HIS A 194 17.40 -2.45 15.39
N GLU A 195 17.81 -2.94 14.22
CA GLU A 195 17.86 -4.37 13.87
C GLU A 195 16.48 -5.06 13.90
N TRP A 196 15.40 -4.33 13.54
CA TRP A 196 14.02 -4.84 13.52
C TRP A 196 13.29 -4.54 12.20
N TRP A 197 12.36 -5.45 11.87
CA TRP A 197 11.35 -5.26 10.83
C TRP A 197 9.95 -5.18 11.44
N GLY A 198 9.10 -4.32 10.87
CA GLY A 198 7.68 -4.32 11.16
C GLY A 198 7.22 -3.21 12.10
N LYS A 199 6.03 -3.37 12.66
CA LYS A 199 5.32 -2.30 13.37
C LYS A 199 4.67 -2.71 14.70
N ASN A 200 4.16 -3.92 14.84
CA ASN A 200 3.35 -4.34 15.99
C ASN A 200 4.04 -5.36 16.93
N ILE A 201 5.26 -5.77 16.61
CA ILE A 201 6.07 -6.71 17.39
C ILE A 201 7.26 -6.02 18.07
N PRO A 202 8.02 -5.11 17.37
CA PRO A 202 9.16 -4.44 17.96
C PRO A 202 8.78 -3.51 19.12
N PRO A 203 9.73 -3.13 19.97
CA PRO A 203 9.54 -2.05 20.93
C PRO A 203 9.05 -0.77 20.26
N TYR A 204 8.40 0.12 21.01
CA TYR A 204 7.81 1.34 20.51
C TYR A 204 8.91 2.40 20.26
N PHE A 205 9.46 2.38 19.05
CA PHE A 205 10.46 3.36 18.61
C PHE A 205 9.79 4.60 17.98
N GLU A 206 10.54 5.71 17.87
CA GLU A 206 10.07 6.96 17.29
C GLU A 206 9.58 6.78 15.84
N GLU A 207 10.25 5.96 15.06
CA GLU A 207 9.90 5.64 13.66
C GLU A 207 8.49 5.02 13.54
N LEU A 208 7.95 4.46 14.61
CA LEU A 208 6.60 3.89 14.63
C LEU A 208 5.54 4.87 15.12
N SER A 209 5.88 5.75 16.05
CA SER A 209 4.90 6.55 16.80
C SER A 209 4.93 8.04 16.48
N HIS A 210 6.04 8.56 15.99
CA HIS A 210 6.18 9.97 15.61
C HIS A 210 5.74 10.16 14.16
N ILE A 211 4.44 10.20 13.96
CA ILE A 211 3.83 10.36 12.63
C ILE A 211 3.73 11.82 12.24
N PRO A 212 3.88 12.15 10.95
CA PRO A 212 3.62 13.49 10.44
C PRO A 212 2.11 13.80 10.43
N LEU A 213 1.80 15.08 10.63
CA LEU A 213 0.46 15.64 10.49
C LEU A 213 0.58 17.07 9.92
#